data_b5313bc887fb5643b03d237602583844
#
_entry.id   b5313bc887fb5643b03d237602583844
#
_cell.length_a   1.000
_cell.length_b   1.000
_cell.length_c   1.000
_cell.angle_alpha   90.00
_cell.angle_beta   90.00
_cell.angle_gamma   90.00
#
_symmetry.space_group_name_H-M   'P 1'
#
loop_
_entity.id
_entity.type
_entity.pdbx_description
1 polymer ?
#
loop_
_entity_poly.entity_id
_entity_poly.type
_entity_poly.pdbx_seq_one_letter_code
_entity_poly.pdbx_strand_id
1 'polypeptide(L)'
;MAERIVVACVQQRMHLPLTLDEYREDLRRFMRVAVTKQARLVVFPELGGVMVAPPILRDFRSQLLQRADRGRRRHASLWQRMVGSMASSVVAVVGADFRRGLAALLDVAAQDIWRAYEEVFGGLAREFGVTVVAPSAYLPDPLDGVIRNLAVVFDSNGQMVGRQAKVVLHPADADIAQAGATWDVIATEVGQIGLILGSDVLYPEVGRLLAYQGADLFVVQAACTDALLYQKIRAGALARMQDNQLFAALSFLVGDNRLSRAQRTPFTGKSAIFAPQEMTPRSNGVLVEMGNL
;
A
#
# COMPACT_ATOMS: atom_id res chain seq x y z
N MET A 1 33.86 6.34 -1.22
CA MET A 1 32.92 7.22 -1.96
C MET A 1 31.54 6.75 -1.60
N ALA A 2 30.64 7.64 -1.17
CA ALA A 2 29.25 7.26 -0.94
C ALA A 2 28.63 6.78 -2.26
N GLU A 3 28.00 5.62 -2.26
CA GLU A 3 27.33 5.08 -3.44
C GLU A 3 26.11 5.94 -3.75
N ARG A 4 25.95 6.34 -5.02
CA ARG A 4 24.77 7.10 -5.45
C ARG A 4 23.65 6.14 -5.77
N ILE A 5 22.52 6.28 -5.10
CA ILE A 5 21.33 5.47 -5.31
C ILE A 5 20.25 6.34 -5.95
N VAL A 6 19.63 5.86 -7.01
CA VAL A 6 18.45 6.48 -7.61
C VAL A 6 17.22 5.84 -7.00
N VAL A 7 16.35 6.67 -6.43
CA VAL A 7 15.08 6.28 -5.84
C VAL A 7 13.93 6.81 -6.68
N ALA A 8 12.94 5.97 -6.99
CA ALA A 8 11.74 6.37 -7.69
C ALA A 8 10.53 6.35 -6.75
N CYS A 9 9.89 7.50 -6.54
CA CYS A 9 8.65 7.61 -5.78
C CYS A 9 7.47 7.64 -6.74
N VAL A 10 6.62 6.64 -6.67
CA VAL A 10 5.45 6.50 -7.54
C VAL A 10 4.28 7.31 -6.98
N GLN A 11 3.70 8.18 -7.81
CA GLN A 11 2.40 8.78 -7.53
C GLN A 11 1.34 7.98 -8.29
N GLN A 12 0.65 7.10 -7.58
CA GLN A 12 -0.30 6.17 -8.17
C GLN A 12 -1.73 6.69 -8.04
N ARG A 13 -2.51 6.55 -9.12
CA ARG A 13 -3.94 6.86 -9.07
C ARG A 13 -4.72 5.61 -8.66
N MET A 14 -5.62 5.76 -7.68
CA MET A 14 -6.51 4.68 -7.31
C MET A 14 -7.54 4.43 -8.41
N HIS A 15 -7.71 3.16 -8.77
CA HIS A 15 -8.77 2.66 -9.64
C HIS A 15 -9.14 1.22 -9.22
N LEU A 16 -10.13 0.63 -9.87
CA LEU A 16 -10.55 -0.75 -9.59
C LEU A 16 -10.31 -1.59 -10.85
N PRO A 17 -9.15 -2.29 -10.95
CA PRO A 17 -8.82 -3.08 -12.14
C PRO A 17 -9.78 -4.25 -12.31
N LEU A 18 -9.99 -4.66 -13.54
CA LEU A 18 -10.88 -5.77 -13.87
C LEU A 18 -10.18 -7.13 -13.71
N THR A 19 -8.86 -7.16 -13.96
CA THR A 19 -8.03 -8.36 -13.85
C THR A 19 -6.70 -8.03 -13.14
N LEU A 20 -6.04 -9.05 -12.59
CA LEU A 20 -4.69 -8.88 -12.02
C LEU A 20 -3.67 -8.50 -13.08
N ASP A 21 -3.84 -8.98 -14.32
CA ASP A 21 -2.94 -8.63 -15.43
C ASP A 21 -3.07 -7.17 -15.85
N GLU A 22 -4.29 -6.60 -15.84
CA GLU A 22 -4.50 -5.16 -16.04
C GLU A 22 -3.75 -4.37 -14.98
N TYR A 23 -3.91 -4.73 -13.70
CA TYR A 23 -3.22 -4.05 -12.62
C TYR A 23 -1.69 -4.19 -12.73
N ARG A 24 -1.21 -5.39 -13.03
CA ARG A 24 0.23 -5.66 -13.24
C ARG A 24 0.81 -4.82 -14.37
N GLU A 25 0.08 -4.68 -15.49
CA GLU A 25 0.56 -3.86 -16.62
C GLU A 25 0.59 -2.36 -16.30
N ASP A 26 -0.35 -1.84 -15.50
CA ASP A 26 -0.30 -0.47 -15.01
C ASP A 26 0.91 -0.23 -14.12
N LEU A 27 1.23 -1.17 -13.23
CA LEU A 27 2.43 -1.10 -12.39
C LEU A 27 3.73 -1.18 -13.23
N ARG A 28 3.77 -2.04 -14.26
CA ARG A 28 4.90 -2.15 -15.19
C ARG A 28 5.26 -0.83 -15.86
N ARG A 29 4.28 0.03 -16.14
CA ARG A 29 4.54 1.36 -16.72
C ARG A 29 5.41 2.20 -15.79
N PHE A 30 5.12 2.21 -14.49
CA PHE A 30 5.96 2.90 -13.50
C PHE A 30 7.34 2.25 -13.40
N MET A 31 7.40 0.93 -13.35
CA MET A 31 8.66 0.18 -13.25
C MET A 31 9.58 0.45 -14.44
N ARG A 32 9.04 0.43 -15.68
CA ARG A 32 9.81 0.76 -16.90
C ARG A 32 10.43 2.15 -16.83
N VAL A 33 9.64 3.14 -16.40
CA VAL A 33 10.15 4.53 -16.24
C VAL A 33 11.23 4.58 -15.16
N ALA A 34 11.03 3.94 -14.03
CA ALA A 34 12.00 3.89 -12.93
C ALA A 34 13.34 3.27 -13.38
N VAL A 35 13.29 2.10 -14.02
CA VAL A 35 14.49 1.39 -14.49
C VAL A 35 15.21 2.15 -15.61
N THR A 36 14.48 2.80 -16.53
CA THR A 36 15.08 3.70 -17.54
C THR A 36 15.87 4.83 -16.90
N LYS A 37 15.51 5.27 -15.69
CA LYS A 37 16.23 6.25 -14.88
C LYS A 37 17.25 5.62 -13.93
N GLN A 38 17.53 4.32 -14.09
CA GLN A 38 18.47 3.56 -13.25
C GLN A 38 18.08 3.53 -11.75
N ALA A 39 16.79 3.57 -11.45
CA ALA A 39 16.32 3.43 -10.08
C ALA A 39 16.67 2.03 -9.56
N ARG A 40 17.22 1.98 -8.34
CA ARG A 40 17.48 0.74 -7.59
C ARG A 40 16.42 0.48 -6.51
N LEU A 41 15.67 1.52 -6.14
CA LEU A 41 14.56 1.46 -5.21
C LEU A 41 13.33 2.11 -5.84
N VAL A 42 12.21 1.39 -5.85
CA VAL A 42 10.90 1.90 -6.29
C VAL A 42 9.94 1.87 -5.13
N VAL A 43 9.38 3.02 -4.79
CA VAL A 43 8.46 3.19 -3.66
C VAL A 43 7.05 3.45 -4.18
N PHE A 44 6.10 2.60 -3.81
CA PHE A 44 4.68 2.76 -4.09
C PHE A 44 3.94 3.36 -2.89
N PRO A 45 2.73 3.94 -3.07
CA PRO A 45 2.02 4.64 -2.01
C PRO A 45 1.24 3.72 -1.06
N GLU A 46 0.82 4.27 0.09
CA GLU A 46 -0.10 3.63 1.02
C GLU A 46 -1.42 3.25 0.32
N LEU A 47 -2.01 2.11 0.71
CA LEU A 47 -3.28 1.57 0.21
C LEU A 47 -3.36 1.30 -1.32
N GLY A 48 -2.29 1.53 -2.06
CA GLY A 48 -2.24 1.16 -3.48
C GLY A 48 -2.41 -0.35 -3.68
N GLY A 49 -1.90 -1.16 -2.75
CA GLY A 49 -1.99 -2.62 -2.82
C GLY A 49 -3.40 -3.20 -2.71
N VAL A 50 -4.39 -2.43 -2.22
CA VAL A 50 -5.79 -2.90 -2.18
C VAL A 50 -6.38 -3.13 -3.57
N MET A 51 -5.72 -2.62 -4.61
CA MET A 51 -6.12 -2.82 -6.01
C MET A 51 -5.91 -4.25 -6.52
N VAL A 52 -5.28 -5.15 -5.75
CA VAL A 52 -5.28 -6.60 -6.04
C VAL A 52 -6.62 -7.25 -5.72
N ALA A 53 -7.43 -6.65 -4.83
CA ALA A 53 -8.67 -7.27 -4.36
C ALA A 53 -9.85 -7.24 -5.35
N PRO A 54 -10.08 -6.21 -6.21
CA PRO A 54 -11.22 -6.18 -7.12
C PRO A 54 -11.33 -7.38 -8.06
N PRO A 55 -10.26 -7.86 -8.71
CA PRO A 55 -10.32 -9.08 -9.53
C PRO A 55 -10.73 -10.32 -8.72
N ILE A 56 -10.11 -10.51 -7.54
CA ILE A 56 -10.41 -11.65 -6.66
C ILE A 56 -11.86 -11.61 -6.20
N LEU A 57 -12.37 -10.43 -5.86
CA LEU A 57 -13.74 -10.21 -5.44
C LEU A 57 -14.75 -10.58 -6.54
N ARG A 58 -14.43 -10.25 -7.80
CA ARG A 58 -15.26 -10.62 -8.97
C ARG A 58 -15.28 -12.12 -9.21
N ASP A 59 -14.14 -12.79 -9.11
CA ASP A 59 -14.02 -14.24 -9.27
C ASP A 59 -14.77 -14.98 -8.15
N PHE A 60 -14.62 -14.53 -6.92
CA PHE A 60 -15.34 -15.06 -5.77
C PHE A 60 -16.86 -14.91 -5.94
N ARG A 61 -17.32 -13.74 -6.39
CA ARG A 61 -18.73 -13.48 -6.69
C ARG A 61 -19.26 -14.40 -7.79
N SER A 62 -18.53 -14.56 -8.89
CA SER A 62 -18.93 -15.43 -9.99
C SER A 62 -19.02 -16.91 -9.57
N GLN A 63 -18.10 -17.39 -8.74
CA GLN A 63 -18.13 -18.74 -8.17
C GLN A 63 -19.34 -18.96 -7.24
N LEU A 64 -19.66 -17.97 -6.39
CA LEU A 64 -20.85 -18.05 -5.52
C LEU A 64 -22.15 -18.10 -6.34
N LEU A 65 -22.27 -17.27 -7.38
CA LEU A 65 -23.44 -17.29 -8.28
C LEU A 65 -23.58 -18.64 -9.00
N GLN A 66 -22.49 -19.20 -9.51
CA GLN A 66 -22.50 -20.52 -10.14
C GLN A 66 -22.89 -21.65 -9.17
N ARG A 67 -22.43 -21.58 -7.90
CA ARG A 67 -22.81 -22.55 -6.86
C ARG A 67 -24.27 -22.42 -6.48
N ALA A 68 -24.79 -21.19 -6.35
CA ALA A 68 -26.22 -20.93 -6.08
C ALA A 68 -27.12 -21.44 -7.22
N ASP A 69 -26.71 -21.28 -8.47
CA ASP A 69 -27.44 -21.72 -9.64
C ASP A 69 -27.47 -23.27 -9.77
N ARG A 70 -26.35 -23.95 -9.43
CA ARG A 70 -26.30 -25.42 -9.34
C ARG A 70 -27.18 -25.96 -8.20
N GLY A 71 -27.26 -25.25 -7.07
CA GLY A 71 -28.13 -25.61 -5.94
C GLY A 71 -29.63 -25.48 -6.22
N ARG A 72 -30.02 -24.58 -7.13
CA ARG A 72 -31.44 -24.43 -7.58
C ARG A 72 -31.93 -25.59 -8.43
N ARG A 73 -31.07 -26.32 -9.10
CA ARG A 73 -31.43 -27.40 -10.04
C ARG A 73 -31.57 -28.79 -9.42
N ARG A 74 -31.25 -28.98 -8.12
CA ARG A 74 -31.46 -30.24 -7.39
C ARG A 74 -31.99 -29.95 -5.99
N HIS A 75 -32.96 -30.73 -5.52
CA HIS A 75 -33.60 -30.63 -4.19
C HIS A 75 -32.65 -30.15 -3.08
N ALA A 76 -32.63 -28.85 -2.84
CA ALA A 76 -31.76 -28.25 -1.86
C ALA A 76 -32.30 -28.46 -0.44
N SER A 77 -31.50 -29.02 0.45
CA SER A 77 -31.78 -29.10 1.88
C SER A 77 -31.93 -27.70 2.49
N LEU A 78 -32.63 -27.55 3.63
CA LEU A 78 -32.82 -26.29 4.35
C LEU A 78 -31.48 -25.57 4.63
N TRP A 79 -30.41 -26.32 4.85
CA TRP A 79 -29.04 -25.82 5.01
C TRP A 79 -28.51 -25.09 3.77
N GLN A 80 -28.76 -25.62 2.58
CA GLN A 80 -28.36 -25.01 1.31
C GLN A 80 -29.15 -23.72 1.00
N ARG A 81 -30.39 -23.61 1.49
CA ARG A 81 -31.17 -22.36 1.40
C ARG A 81 -30.66 -21.27 2.33
N MET A 82 -30.20 -21.62 3.55
CA MET A 82 -29.55 -20.65 4.45
C MET A 82 -28.20 -20.13 3.89
N VAL A 83 -27.35 -21.03 3.41
CA VAL A 83 -26.07 -20.65 2.76
C VAL A 83 -26.33 -19.86 1.48
N GLY A 84 -27.35 -20.19 0.69
CA GLY A 84 -27.76 -19.44 -0.51
C GLY A 84 -28.29 -18.03 -0.20
N SER A 85 -29.02 -17.84 0.92
CA SER A 85 -29.49 -16.51 1.34
C SER A 85 -28.37 -15.63 1.87
N MET A 86 -27.39 -16.18 2.58
CA MET A 86 -26.19 -15.47 3.00
C MET A 86 -25.31 -15.08 1.78
N ALA A 87 -25.13 -16.00 0.81
CA ALA A 87 -24.41 -15.73 -0.42
C ALA A 87 -25.07 -14.63 -1.28
N SER A 88 -26.41 -14.60 -1.36
CA SER A 88 -27.13 -13.55 -2.10
C SER A 88 -27.03 -12.18 -1.42
N SER A 89 -27.00 -12.14 -0.09
CA SER A 89 -26.82 -10.90 0.68
C SER A 89 -25.39 -10.35 0.51
N VAL A 90 -24.37 -11.21 0.55
CA VAL A 90 -22.97 -10.85 0.28
C VAL A 90 -22.80 -10.33 -1.15
N VAL A 91 -23.41 -10.98 -2.15
CA VAL A 91 -23.35 -10.57 -3.56
C VAL A 91 -24.00 -9.21 -3.79
N ALA A 92 -25.11 -8.89 -3.13
CA ALA A 92 -25.79 -7.59 -3.24
C ALA A 92 -24.98 -6.46 -2.59
N VAL A 93 -24.37 -6.71 -1.43
CA VAL A 93 -23.54 -5.73 -0.71
C VAL A 93 -22.23 -5.44 -1.44
N VAL A 94 -21.59 -6.47 -2.00
CA VAL A 94 -20.31 -6.36 -2.73
C VAL A 94 -20.41 -5.57 -4.04
N GLY A 95 -21.61 -5.49 -4.64
CA GLY A 95 -21.80 -4.78 -5.92
C GLY A 95 -21.89 -3.25 -5.79
N ALA A 96 -22.22 -2.72 -4.62
CA ALA A 96 -22.51 -1.30 -4.40
C ALA A 96 -21.39 -0.56 -3.65
N ASP A 97 -20.56 -1.27 -2.85
CA ASP A 97 -19.55 -0.67 -1.95
C ASP A 97 -18.29 -1.53 -1.94
N PHE A 98 -17.23 -1.07 -2.61
CA PHE A 98 -15.94 -1.78 -2.68
C PHE A 98 -15.36 -2.04 -1.29
N ARG A 99 -15.49 -1.08 -0.37
CA ARG A 99 -14.95 -1.22 1.00
C ARG A 99 -15.59 -2.37 1.76
N ARG A 100 -16.92 -2.49 1.69
CA ARG A 100 -17.65 -3.61 2.32
C ARG A 100 -17.29 -4.94 1.67
N GLY A 101 -17.17 -4.93 0.35
CA GLY A 101 -16.72 -6.09 -0.40
C GLY A 101 -15.32 -6.54 -0.01
N LEU A 102 -14.41 -5.60 0.16
CA LEU A 102 -13.05 -5.85 0.61
C LEU A 102 -13.03 -6.43 2.04
N ALA A 103 -13.75 -5.84 2.99
CA ALA A 103 -13.84 -6.37 4.35
C ALA A 103 -14.37 -7.81 4.36
N ALA A 104 -15.48 -8.08 3.65
CA ALA A 104 -16.02 -9.44 3.54
C ALA A 104 -15.07 -10.43 2.85
N LEU A 105 -14.29 -9.98 1.87
CA LEU A 105 -13.27 -10.82 1.22
C LEU A 105 -12.11 -11.13 2.17
N LEU A 106 -11.69 -10.17 2.98
CA LEU A 106 -10.66 -10.38 3.99
C LEU A 106 -11.07 -11.41 5.04
N ASP A 107 -12.36 -11.48 5.40
CA ASP A 107 -12.87 -12.47 6.35
C ASP A 107 -12.81 -13.92 5.79
N VAL A 108 -12.89 -14.10 4.47
CA VAL A 108 -13.06 -15.44 3.87
C VAL A 108 -11.92 -15.86 2.96
N ALA A 109 -11.13 -14.92 2.44
CA ALA A 109 -10.11 -15.17 1.42
C ALA A 109 -8.85 -14.30 1.60
N ALA A 110 -8.50 -13.94 2.84
CA ALA A 110 -7.33 -13.11 3.14
C ALA A 110 -6.03 -13.68 2.55
N GLN A 111 -5.87 -15.00 2.58
CA GLN A 111 -4.70 -15.68 2.03
C GLN A 111 -4.62 -15.62 0.50
N ASP A 112 -5.75 -15.54 -0.19
CA ASP A 112 -5.76 -15.38 -1.64
C ASP A 112 -5.34 -13.95 -2.04
N ILE A 113 -5.76 -12.95 -1.23
CA ILE A 113 -5.30 -11.56 -1.38
C ILE A 113 -3.79 -11.48 -1.14
N TRP A 114 -3.29 -12.13 -0.07
CA TRP A 114 -1.86 -12.17 0.23
C TRP A 114 -1.05 -12.77 -0.92
N ARG A 115 -1.45 -13.96 -1.43
CA ARG A 115 -0.76 -14.62 -2.55
C ARG A 115 -0.75 -13.77 -3.82
N ALA A 116 -1.89 -13.16 -4.16
CA ALA A 116 -1.97 -12.27 -5.32
C ALA A 116 -1.07 -11.03 -5.14
N TYR A 117 -1.01 -10.47 -3.94
CA TYR A 117 -0.14 -9.35 -3.60
C TYR A 117 1.35 -9.73 -3.77
N GLU A 118 1.79 -10.86 -3.18
CA GLU A 118 3.17 -11.34 -3.33
C GLU A 118 3.52 -11.64 -4.79
N GLU A 119 2.62 -12.30 -5.52
CA GLU A 119 2.82 -12.61 -6.94
C GLU A 119 2.98 -11.35 -7.79
N VAL A 120 2.16 -10.33 -7.54
CA VAL A 120 2.23 -9.06 -8.28
C VAL A 120 3.51 -8.32 -7.93
N PHE A 121 3.77 -8.01 -6.66
CA PHE A 121 4.85 -7.10 -6.29
C PHE A 121 6.21 -7.78 -6.21
N GLY A 122 6.30 -9.01 -5.68
CA GLY A 122 7.52 -9.82 -5.74
C GLY A 122 7.86 -10.19 -7.19
N GLY A 123 6.85 -10.48 -8.03
CA GLY A 123 7.02 -10.70 -9.46
C GLY A 123 7.62 -9.48 -10.17
N LEU A 124 7.11 -8.26 -9.88
CA LEU A 124 7.64 -7.01 -10.45
C LEU A 124 9.08 -6.73 -9.99
N ALA A 125 9.37 -6.91 -8.69
CA ALA A 125 10.72 -6.72 -8.17
C ALA A 125 11.72 -7.60 -8.92
N ARG A 126 11.40 -8.89 -9.10
CA ARG A 126 12.21 -9.87 -9.83
C ARG A 126 12.29 -9.57 -11.33
N GLU A 127 11.17 -9.21 -11.97
CA GLU A 127 11.12 -8.91 -13.42
C GLU A 127 12.02 -7.73 -13.77
N PHE A 128 12.09 -6.71 -12.91
CA PHE A 128 12.85 -5.49 -13.16
C PHE A 128 14.21 -5.45 -12.44
N GLY A 129 14.51 -6.42 -11.57
CA GLY A 129 15.79 -6.51 -10.86
C GLY A 129 16.04 -5.33 -9.91
N VAL A 130 15.01 -4.85 -9.21
CA VAL A 130 15.11 -3.69 -8.31
C VAL A 130 14.40 -3.96 -6.99
N THR A 131 14.86 -3.32 -5.92
CA THR A 131 14.16 -3.34 -4.63
C THR A 131 12.83 -2.58 -4.76
N VAL A 132 11.73 -3.19 -4.31
CA VAL A 132 10.39 -2.62 -4.34
C VAL A 132 9.83 -2.49 -2.93
N VAL A 133 9.55 -1.25 -2.50
CA VAL A 133 8.64 -1.01 -1.37
C VAL A 133 7.22 -1.03 -1.94
N ALA A 134 6.59 -2.19 -1.82
CA ALA A 134 5.26 -2.42 -2.36
C ALA A 134 4.22 -1.54 -1.64
N PRO A 135 3.14 -1.15 -2.34
CA PRO A 135 2.13 -0.29 -1.74
C PRO A 135 1.43 -1.02 -0.61
N SER A 136 1.16 -0.34 0.50
CA SER A 136 0.45 -1.02 1.59
C SER A 136 -0.96 -1.44 1.16
N ALA A 137 -1.47 -2.47 1.84
CA ALA A 137 -2.82 -2.98 1.69
C ALA A 137 -3.33 -3.52 3.03
N TYR A 138 -4.62 -3.81 3.11
CA TYR A 138 -5.15 -4.61 4.22
C TYR A 138 -4.82 -6.07 3.96
N LEU A 139 -3.86 -6.60 4.72
CA LEU A 139 -3.30 -7.93 4.53
C LEU A 139 -3.24 -8.70 5.86
N PRO A 140 -3.35 -10.03 5.84
CA PRO A 140 -3.03 -10.83 7.00
C PRO A 140 -1.52 -10.73 7.28
N ASP A 141 -1.16 -10.36 8.51
CA ASP A 141 0.24 -10.35 8.90
C ASP A 141 0.76 -11.80 8.95
N PRO A 142 1.86 -12.13 8.26
CA PRO A 142 2.42 -13.47 8.25
C PRO A 142 2.77 -14.06 9.62
N LEU A 143 2.92 -13.21 10.66
CA LEU A 143 3.25 -13.69 12.01
C LEU A 143 2.04 -14.29 12.73
N ASP A 144 0.87 -13.67 12.63
CA ASP A 144 -0.28 -14.00 13.47
C ASP A 144 -1.62 -14.06 12.70
N GLY A 145 -1.60 -13.76 11.41
CA GLY A 145 -2.79 -13.76 10.55
C GLY A 145 -3.74 -12.58 10.76
N VAL A 146 -3.40 -11.64 11.65
CA VAL A 146 -4.23 -10.48 11.93
C VAL A 146 -4.21 -9.51 10.74
N ILE A 147 -5.37 -9.01 10.34
CA ILE A 147 -5.45 -8.03 9.24
C ILE A 147 -4.89 -6.70 9.71
N ARG A 148 -3.86 -6.20 9.00
CA ARG A 148 -3.23 -4.90 9.22
C ARG A 148 -3.15 -4.10 7.92
N ASN A 149 -3.05 -2.79 8.02
CA ASN A 149 -2.56 -1.97 6.91
C ASN A 149 -1.03 -2.19 6.84
N LEU A 150 -0.61 -3.07 5.93
CA LEU A 150 0.72 -3.67 5.87
C LEU A 150 1.40 -3.32 4.56
N ALA A 151 2.61 -2.79 4.62
CA ALA A 151 3.51 -2.63 3.49
C ALA A 151 4.63 -3.67 3.55
N VAL A 152 5.05 -4.18 2.39
CA VAL A 152 6.07 -5.21 2.25
C VAL A 152 7.21 -4.69 1.37
N VAL A 153 8.44 -5.07 1.71
CA VAL A 153 9.63 -4.78 0.92
C VAL A 153 10.12 -6.06 0.27
N PHE A 154 10.26 -6.01 -1.05
CA PHE A 154 10.83 -7.11 -1.85
C PHE A 154 12.20 -6.71 -2.39
N ASP A 155 13.17 -7.62 -2.32
CA ASP A 155 14.48 -7.45 -2.93
C ASP A 155 14.43 -7.60 -4.46
N SER A 156 15.56 -7.42 -5.13
CA SER A 156 15.68 -7.54 -6.59
C SER A 156 15.40 -8.96 -7.12
N ASN A 157 15.39 -9.99 -6.26
CA ASN A 157 15.02 -11.36 -6.59
C ASN A 157 13.52 -11.64 -6.35
N GLY A 158 12.78 -10.65 -5.85
CA GLY A 158 11.36 -10.77 -5.51
C GLY A 158 11.10 -11.50 -4.20
N GLN A 159 12.11 -11.61 -3.32
CA GLN A 159 11.96 -12.18 -1.99
C GLN A 159 11.54 -11.09 -1.00
N MET A 160 10.60 -11.40 -0.10
CA MET A 160 10.24 -10.51 0.98
C MET A 160 11.41 -10.38 1.97
N VAL A 161 11.95 -9.17 2.12
CA VAL A 161 13.06 -8.87 3.06
C VAL A 161 12.58 -8.16 4.32
N GLY A 162 11.36 -7.64 4.31
CA GLY A 162 10.78 -7.00 5.50
C GLY A 162 9.37 -6.48 5.24
N ARG A 163 8.73 -6.03 6.32
CA ARG A 163 7.40 -5.44 6.27
C ARG A 163 7.20 -4.45 7.42
N GLN A 164 6.26 -3.54 7.25
CA GLN A 164 5.84 -2.60 8.28
C GLN A 164 4.31 -2.52 8.32
N ALA A 165 3.73 -2.73 9.49
CA ALA A 165 2.32 -2.46 9.75
C ALA A 165 2.14 -1.02 10.24
N LYS A 166 1.07 -0.35 9.82
CA LYS A 166 0.69 0.96 10.34
C LYS A 166 0.33 0.86 11.81
N VAL A 167 0.95 1.68 12.64
CA VAL A 167 0.75 1.65 14.09
C VAL A 167 -0.31 2.66 14.53
N VAL A 168 -0.28 3.88 14.01
CA VAL A 168 -1.29 4.88 14.29
C VAL A 168 -2.37 4.84 13.21
N LEU A 169 -3.43 4.08 13.49
CA LEU A 169 -4.52 3.92 12.53
C LEU A 169 -5.30 5.22 12.35
N HIS A 170 -5.63 5.52 11.09
CA HIS A 170 -6.67 6.49 10.79
C HIS A 170 -8.04 5.90 11.17
N PRO A 171 -9.02 6.70 11.65
CA PRO A 171 -10.36 6.19 11.97
C PRO A 171 -11.01 5.37 10.85
N ALA A 172 -10.67 5.69 9.60
CA ALA A 172 -11.11 4.92 8.44
C ALA A 172 -10.51 3.50 8.35
N ASP A 173 -9.41 3.19 9.01
CA ASP A 173 -8.75 1.88 8.98
C ASP A 173 -9.25 0.97 10.12
N ALA A 174 -9.70 1.56 11.23
CA ALA A 174 -9.93 0.87 12.51
C ALA A 174 -11.05 -0.19 12.49
N ASP A 175 -11.92 -0.17 11.48
CA ASP A 175 -12.99 -1.17 11.31
C ASP A 175 -12.61 -2.32 10.36
N ILE A 176 -11.43 -2.24 9.71
CA ILE A 176 -10.92 -3.30 8.83
C ILE A 176 -9.64 -3.92 9.39
N ALA A 177 -8.77 -3.10 9.98
CA ALA A 177 -7.43 -3.50 10.35
C ALA A 177 -7.12 -3.22 11.83
N GLN A 178 -6.23 -4.01 12.40
CA GLN A 178 -5.64 -3.74 13.69
C GLN A 178 -4.32 -2.99 13.56
N ALA A 179 -3.96 -2.23 14.59
CA ALA A 179 -2.71 -1.51 14.66
C ALA A 179 -1.50 -2.46 14.71
N GLY A 180 -0.39 -2.04 14.11
CA GLY A 180 0.92 -2.61 14.36
C GLY A 180 1.43 -2.28 15.79
N ALA A 181 2.53 -2.88 16.19
CA ALA A 181 3.09 -2.70 17.53
C ALA A 181 4.50 -2.07 17.52
N THR A 182 5.23 -2.16 16.40
CA THR A 182 6.65 -1.77 16.32
C THR A 182 6.94 -1.01 15.04
N TRP A 183 8.06 -0.28 15.07
CA TRP A 183 8.74 0.25 13.91
C TRP A 183 10.16 -0.30 13.91
N ASP A 184 10.48 -1.06 12.87
CA ASP A 184 11.78 -1.70 12.72
C ASP A 184 12.43 -1.29 11.39
N VAL A 185 13.76 -1.16 11.40
CA VAL A 185 14.53 -0.90 10.20
C VAL A 185 14.58 -2.16 9.36
N ILE A 186 14.41 -2.00 8.04
CA ILE A 186 14.44 -3.10 7.08
C ILE A 186 15.75 -3.02 6.30
N ALA A 187 16.59 -4.07 6.44
CA ALA A 187 17.82 -4.21 5.67
C ALA A 187 17.52 -4.55 4.21
N THR A 188 18.07 -3.80 3.29
CA THR A 188 17.89 -4.00 1.84
C THR A 188 19.23 -3.88 1.10
N GLU A 189 19.24 -4.25 -0.19
CA GLU A 189 20.39 -4.09 -1.09
C GLU A 189 20.76 -2.61 -1.32
N VAL A 190 19.87 -1.67 -0.97
CA VAL A 190 20.06 -0.22 -1.19
C VAL A 190 20.30 0.55 0.11
N GLY A 191 20.45 -0.16 1.23
CA GLY A 191 20.66 0.41 2.56
C GLY A 191 19.56 0.05 3.56
N GLN A 192 19.63 0.64 4.73
CA GLN A 192 18.70 0.42 5.84
C GLN A 192 17.49 1.35 5.69
N ILE A 193 16.30 0.79 5.48
CA ILE A 193 15.08 1.56 5.25
C ILE A 193 14.27 1.67 6.54
N GLY A 194 13.95 2.89 6.95
CA GLY A 194 12.91 3.18 7.94
C GLY A 194 11.57 3.40 7.23
N LEU A 195 10.71 2.36 7.19
CA LEU A 195 9.41 2.44 6.50
C LEU A 195 8.33 3.00 7.43
N ILE A 196 7.65 4.06 7.00
CA ILE A 196 6.67 4.82 7.80
C ILE A 196 5.35 4.91 7.02
N LEU A 197 4.23 4.53 7.63
CA LEU A 197 2.93 4.51 6.98
C LEU A 197 2.04 5.67 7.45
N GLY A 198 1.70 6.56 6.51
CA GLY A 198 0.74 7.64 6.68
C GLY A 198 0.97 8.47 7.94
N SER A 199 0.00 8.42 8.86
CA SER A 199 -0.02 9.20 10.10
C SER A 199 1.12 8.89 11.08
N ASP A 200 1.82 7.76 10.94
CA ASP A 200 2.96 7.44 11.80
C ASP A 200 4.07 8.50 11.71
N VAL A 201 4.23 9.14 10.55
CA VAL A 201 5.23 10.20 10.34
C VAL A 201 4.99 11.47 11.17
N LEU A 202 3.77 11.66 11.69
CA LEU A 202 3.43 12.81 12.52
C LEU A 202 4.06 12.77 13.91
N TYR A 203 4.49 11.59 14.34
CA TYR A 203 5.08 11.36 15.66
C TYR A 203 6.60 11.42 15.59
N PRO A 204 7.24 12.40 16.27
CA PRO A 204 8.69 12.58 16.26
C PRO A 204 9.46 11.33 16.68
N GLU A 205 8.90 10.58 17.61
CA GLU A 205 9.48 9.37 18.17
C GLU A 205 9.74 8.30 17.11
N VAL A 206 8.87 8.19 16.12
CA VAL A 206 9.00 7.19 15.04
C VAL A 206 10.27 7.42 14.23
N GLY A 207 10.49 8.64 13.74
CA GLY A 207 11.70 8.97 13.02
C GLY A 207 12.96 8.81 13.86
N ARG A 208 12.90 9.22 15.14
CA ARG A 208 14.04 9.11 16.07
C ARG A 208 14.38 7.64 16.36
N LEU A 209 13.38 6.81 16.61
CA LEU A 209 13.56 5.38 16.85
C LEU A 209 14.22 4.69 15.65
N LEU A 210 13.71 4.92 14.45
CA LEU A 210 14.26 4.35 13.24
C LEU A 210 15.69 4.85 12.95
N ALA A 211 15.97 6.12 13.20
CA ALA A 211 17.33 6.67 13.07
C ALA A 211 18.32 6.01 14.05
N TYR A 212 17.92 5.79 15.29
CA TYR A 212 18.75 5.09 16.29
C TYR A 212 18.97 3.61 15.97
N GLN A 213 18.04 2.99 15.25
CA GLN A 213 18.21 1.63 14.72
C GLN A 213 19.12 1.59 13.50
N GLY A 214 19.57 2.74 12.98
CA GLY A 214 20.50 2.82 11.87
C GLY A 214 19.84 2.95 10.50
N ALA A 215 18.64 3.53 10.40
CA ALA A 215 18.04 3.84 9.09
C ALA A 215 18.93 4.81 8.29
N ASP A 216 19.13 4.54 7.01
CA ASP A 216 19.82 5.39 6.04
C ASP A 216 18.84 6.30 5.28
N LEU A 217 17.60 5.82 5.12
CA LEU A 217 16.53 6.45 4.35
C LEU A 217 15.18 6.24 5.02
N PHE A 218 14.42 7.30 5.20
CA PHE A 218 13.00 7.19 5.50
C PHE A 218 12.20 6.99 4.21
N VAL A 219 11.35 5.99 4.20
CA VAL A 219 10.36 5.77 3.15
C VAL A 219 8.98 6.01 3.72
N VAL A 220 8.28 7.01 3.21
CA VAL A 220 6.94 7.40 3.67
C VAL A 220 5.92 7.06 2.60
N GLN A 221 5.01 6.16 2.91
CA GLN A 221 3.84 5.87 2.07
C GLN A 221 2.62 6.58 2.64
N ALA A 222 1.82 7.25 1.80
CA ALA A 222 0.66 7.98 2.27
C ALA A 222 -0.53 7.93 1.31
N ALA A 223 -1.74 8.00 1.91
CA ALA A 223 -3.03 8.10 1.24
C ALA A 223 -3.90 9.12 1.99
N CYS A 224 -3.85 10.38 1.58
CA CYS A 224 -4.49 11.49 2.27
C CYS A 224 -5.86 11.79 1.65
N THR A 225 -6.90 11.84 2.49
CA THR A 225 -8.28 12.10 2.08
C THR A 225 -8.64 13.60 2.02
N ASP A 226 -7.75 14.46 2.50
CA ASP A 226 -7.91 15.91 2.48
C ASP A 226 -6.57 16.66 2.45
N ALA A 227 -6.62 17.93 2.09
CA ALA A 227 -5.44 18.78 1.95
C ALA A 227 -4.71 19.03 3.28
N LEU A 228 -5.46 19.09 4.40
CA LEU A 228 -4.85 19.33 5.71
C LEU A 228 -4.00 18.15 6.15
N LEU A 229 -4.51 16.92 5.99
CA LEU A 229 -3.74 15.69 6.30
C LEU A 229 -2.50 15.60 5.41
N TYR A 230 -2.64 15.89 4.10
CA TYR A 230 -1.49 15.96 3.20
C TYR A 230 -0.42 16.94 3.70
N GLN A 231 -0.80 18.18 4.05
CA GLN A 231 0.14 19.17 4.54
C GLN A 231 0.81 18.74 5.86
N LYS A 232 0.06 18.11 6.77
CA LYS A 232 0.62 17.57 8.01
C LYS A 232 1.64 16.47 7.75
N ILE A 233 1.32 15.49 6.89
CA ILE A 233 2.24 14.38 6.56
C ILE A 233 3.48 14.93 5.86
N ARG A 234 3.32 15.85 4.92
CA ARG A 234 4.45 16.50 4.24
C ARG A 234 5.36 17.24 5.21
N ALA A 235 4.79 18.03 6.12
CA ALA A 235 5.54 18.74 7.15
C ALA A 235 6.22 17.78 8.14
N GLY A 236 5.52 16.73 8.55
CA GLY A 236 6.07 15.68 9.41
C GLY A 236 7.27 14.99 8.75
N ALA A 237 7.17 14.62 7.49
CA ALA A 237 8.28 13.99 6.76
C ALA A 237 9.50 14.92 6.63
N LEU A 238 9.29 16.21 6.31
CA LEU A 238 10.37 17.20 6.29
C LEU A 238 11.03 17.35 7.66
N ALA A 239 10.24 17.39 8.74
CA ALA A 239 10.78 17.48 10.09
C ALA A 239 11.58 16.22 10.47
N ARG A 240 11.03 15.01 10.22
CA ARG A 240 11.76 13.75 10.53
C ARG A 240 13.06 13.66 9.74
N MET A 241 13.05 14.03 8.47
CA MET A 241 14.24 14.09 7.62
C MET A 241 15.29 15.05 8.22
N GLN A 242 14.89 16.30 8.53
CA GLN A 242 15.80 17.33 9.04
C GLN A 242 16.31 17.00 10.44
N ASP A 243 15.44 16.55 11.37
CA ASP A 243 15.80 16.22 12.75
C ASP A 243 16.82 15.09 12.87
N ASN A 244 16.85 14.18 11.88
CA ASN A 244 17.70 13.01 11.88
C ASN A 244 18.80 13.05 10.81
N GLN A 245 18.85 14.12 10.00
CA GLN A 245 19.84 14.31 8.93
C GLN A 245 19.87 13.13 7.92
N LEU A 246 18.68 12.60 7.59
CA LEU A 246 18.49 11.50 6.65
C LEU A 246 17.75 11.99 5.40
N PHE A 247 17.73 11.17 4.36
CA PHE A 247 16.84 11.38 3.23
C PHE A 247 15.43 10.86 3.54
N ALA A 248 14.42 11.39 2.84
CA ALA A 248 13.08 10.85 2.89
C ALA A 248 12.47 10.74 1.48
N ALA A 249 11.97 9.56 1.15
CA ALA A 249 11.28 9.25 -0.10
C ALA A 249 9.77 9.10 0.18
N LEU A 250 8.95 9.97 -0.41
CA LEU A 250 7.51 10.02 -0.16
C LEU A 250 6.73 9.58 -1.40
N SER A 251 5.81 8.64 -1.22
CA SER A 251 4.86 8.23 -2.26
C SER A 251 3.43 8.43 -1.82
N PHE A 252 2.61 9.10 -2.66
CA PHE A 252 1.21 9.40 -2.38
C PHE A 252 0.27 8.68 -3.34
N LEU A 253 -0.79 8.07 -2.77
CA LEU A 253 -1.96 7.65 -3.51
C LEU A 253 -2.80 8.88 -3.86
N VAL A 254 -3.32 8.95 -5.08
CA VAL A 254 -4.16 10.06 -5.57
C VAL A 254 -5.40 9.53 -6.30
N GLY A 255 -6.33 10.43 -6.62
CA GLY A 255 -7.54 10.09 -7.39
C GLY A 255 -8.71 9.61 -6.53
N ASP A 256 -9.70 9.01 -7.16
CA ASP A 256 -10.97 8.63 -6.50
C ASP A 256 -10.78 7.72 -5.30
N ASN A 257 -11.26 8.14 -4.12
CA ASN A 257 -11.25 7.29 -2.94
C ASN A 257 -12.40 6.28 -2.98
N ARG A 258 -12.09 5.08 -3.46
CA ARG A 258 -13.04 3.93 -3.52
C ARG A 258 -13.20 3.23 -2.16
N LEU A 259 -12.42 3.62 -1.15
CA LEU A 259 -12.50 3.08 0.22
C LEU A 259 -13.40 3.93 1.14
N SER A 260 -13.86 5.10 0.71
CA SER A 260 -14.71 5.97 1.52
C SER A 260 -16.16 5.46 1.59
N ARG A 261 -16.77 5.57 2.78
CA ARG A 261 -18.17 5.19 3.03
C ARG A 261 -19.19 6.27 2.69
N ALA A 262 -18.86 7.55 2.89
CA ALA A 262 -19.84 8.61 2.90
C ALA A 262 -19.68 9.64 1.78
N GLN A 263 -18.54 10.30 1.67
CA GLN A 263 -18.22 11.25 0.61
C GLN A 263 -16.96 10.79 -0.10
N ARG A 264 -17.01 10.69 -1.42
CA ARG A 264 -15.87 10.35 -2.25
C ARG A 264 -14.91 11.54 -2.36
N THR A 265 -14.34 11.96 -1.23
CA THR A 265 -13.22 12.90 -1.27
C THR A 265 -12.03 12.19 -1.91
N PRO A 266 -11.47 12.73 -3.01
CA PRO A 266 -10.35 12.09 -3.69
C PRO A 266 -9.12 12.04 -2.77
N PHE A 267 -8.30 11.02 -2.95
CA PHE A 267 -6.96 11.03 -2.40
C PHE A 267 -6.13 12.15 -3.04
N THR A 268 -5.37 12.86 -2.23
CA THR A 268 -4.55 14.00 -2.63
C THR A 268 -3.14 13.88 -2.06
N GLY A 269 -2.16 14.43 -2.78
CA GLY A 269 -0.77 14.48 -2.35
C GLY A 269 0.17 14.67 -3.52
N LYS A 270 1.43 14.95 -3.20
CA LYS A 270 2.52 15.06 -4.16
C LYS A 270 3.68 14.19 -3.69
N SER A 271 4.02 13.19 -4.47
CA SER A 271 5.19 12.35 -4.20
C SER A 271 6.45 13.20 -4.33
N ALA A 272 7.41 12.97 -3.44
CA ALA A 272 8.58 13.82 -3.31
C ALA A 272 9.81 13.06 -2.78
N ILE A 273 10.99 13.63 -2.96
CA ILE A 273 12.21 13.23 -2.27
C ILE A 273 12.73 14.45 -1.51
N PHE A 274 12.96 14.27 -0.23
CA PHE A 274 13.50 15.27 0.68
C PHE A 274 14.93 14.93 1.10
N ALA A 275 15.72 15.93 1.37
CA ALA A 275 17.07 15.82 1.90
C ALA A 275 17.32 16.93 2.94
N PRO A 276 18.31 16.80 3.84
CA PRO A 276 18.68 17.87 4.74
C PRO A 276 18.77 19.22 4.01
N GLN A 277 18.27 20.28 4.63
CA GLN A 277 18.09 21.58 3.97
C GLN A 277 19.38 22.08 3.33
N GLU A 278 20.50 21.80 3.98
CA GLU A 278 21.86 22.17 3.54
C GLU A 278 22.26 21.50 2.21
N MET A 279 21.62 20.37 1.88
CA MET A 279 21.89 19.59 0.67
C MET A 279 20.95 19.95 -0.48
N THR A 280 19.98 20.86 -0.27
CA THR A 280 18.98 21.19 -1.29
C THR A 280 19.27 22.56 -1.94
N PRO A 281 19.03 22.72 -3.26
CA PRO A 281 19.37 23.95 -3.98
C PRO A 281 18.67 25.22 -3.45
N ARG A 282 17.52 25.05 -2.81
CA ARG A 282 16.71 26.16 -2.26
C ARG A 282 16.75 26.21 -0.73
N SER A 283 17.57 25.43 -0.09
CA SER A 283 17.66 25.29 1.38
C SER A 283 16.30 25.09 2.06
N ASN A 284 15.40 24.35 1.40
CA ASN A 284 14.02 24.11 1.86
C ASN A 284 13.71 22.62 2.12
N GLY A 285 14.73 21.76 2.03
CA GLY A 285 14.60 20.34 2.28
C GLY A 285 13.98 19.54 1.12
N VAL A 286 13.69 20.15 -0.03
CA VAL A 286 13.05 19.49 -1.18
C VAL A 286 14.05 19.30 -2.30
N LEU A 287 14.39 18.04 -2.63
CA LEU A 287 15.18 17.70 -3.82
C LEU A 287 14.32 17.69 -5.07
N VAL A 288 13.19 16.98 -5.00
CA VAL A 288 12.21 16.90 -6.08
C VAL A 288 10.82 16.69 -5.50
N GLU A 289 9.81 17.28 -6.11
CA GLU A 289 8.41 17.11 -5.77
C GLU A 289 7.58 17.13 -7.06
N MET A 290 6.56 16.28 -7.12
CA MET A 290 5.63 16.24 -8.25
C MET A 290 4.93 17.58 -8.43
N GLY A 291 4.76 18.03 -9.68
CA GLY A 291 3.99 19.21 -10.02
C GLY A 291 2.50 19.07 -9.68
N ASN A 292 1.75 20.15 -9.84
CA ASN A 292 0.29 20.08 -9.79
C ASN A 292 -0.19 19.25 -11.00
N LEU A 293 -1.00 18.22 -10.73
CA LEU A 293 -1.71 17.47 -11.75
C LEU A 293 -2.89 18.28 -12.28
#